data_c56a5f555e5af624f6ba6ff974412284
#
_entry.id   c56a5f555e5af624f6ba6ff974412284
#
_cell.length_a   1.000
_cell.length_b   1.000
_cell.length_c   1.000
_cell.angle_alpha   90.00
_cell.angle_beta   90.00
_cell.angle_gamma   90.00
#
_symmetry.space_group_name_H-M   'P 1'
#
loop_
_entity.id
_entity.type
_entity.pdbx_description
1 polymer ?
#
loop_
_entity_poly.entity_id
_entity_poly.type
_entity_poly.pdbx_seq_one_letter_code
_entity_poly.pdbx_strand_id
1 'polypeptide(L)'
;MPTVLEDVMFGPKNFGFSEEASRKNAEEALKMVGMNDYQEKAPHHLSFGQKRKVAIASVLASKPQLLVLDEPSSNLDPSSRRELIDILLSLEISIVLVTHDLPMALEICPKSIVVNSGLITENGKTKDLLTNNKVMKENRLELPYGFALHHLDEE
;
A
#
# COMPACT_ATOMS: atom_id res chain seq x y z
N MET A 1 -22.62 -2.52 4.76
CA MET A 1 -22.75 -2.91 3.35
C MET A 1 -22.90 -4.40 3.26
N PRO A 2 -23.89 -4.93 2.54
CA PRO A 2 -24.13 -6.36 2.49
C PRO A 2 -23.07 -7.15 1.73
N THR A 3 -22.45 -6.57 0.67
CA THR A 3 -21.43 -7.26 -0.12
C THR A 3 -20.13 -6.44 -0.26
N VAL A 4 -19.03 -7.11 -0.61
CA VAL A 4 -17.73 -6.49 -0.94
C VAL A 4 -17.87 -5.54 -2.12
N LEU A 5 -18.61 -5.93 -3.16
CA LEU A 5 -18.83 -5.10 -4.32
C LEU A 5 -19.52 -3.78 -3.95
N GLU A 6 -20.60 -3.85 -3.16
CA GLU A 6 -21.32 -2.66 -2.71
C GLU A 6 -20.47 -1.75 -1.82
N ASP A 7 -19.60 -2.34 -0.99
CA ASP A 7 -18.65 -1.59 -0.16
C ASP A 7 -17.66 -0.82 -1.03
N VAL A 8 -17.10 -1.46 -2.05
CA VAL A 8 -16.17 -0.81 -2.99
C VAL A 8 -16.86 0.23 -3.90
N MET A 9 -18.12 0.03 -4.26
CA MET A 9 -18.93 0.99 -5.02
C MET A 9 -19.25 2.27 -4.24
N PHE A 10 -19.16 2.25 -2.92
CA PHE A 10 -19.55 3.38 -2.08
C PHE A 10 -18.74 4.66 -2.37
N GLY A 11 -17.41 4.52 -2.53
CA GLY A 11 -16.53 5.64 -2.85
C GLY A 11 -16.93 6.35 -4.15
N PRO A 12 -16.90 5.64 -5.30
CA PRO A 12 -17.28 6.21 -6.59
C PRO A 12 -18.67 6.88 -6.58
N LYS A 13 -19.67 6.26 -5.96
CA LYS A 13 -21.01 6.84 -5.83
C LYS A 13 -21.00 8.20 -5.14
N ASN A 14 -20.24 8.31 -4.05
CA ASN A 14 -20.12 9.60 -3.32
C ASN A 14 -19.34 10.67 -4.11
N PHE A 15 -18.49 10.26 -5.04
CA PHE A 15 -17.83 11.17 -5.98
C PHE A 15 -18.69 11.53 -7.21
N GLY A 16 -19.94 11.08 -7.25
CA GLY A 16 -20.91 11.45 -8.31
C GLY A 16 -20.84 10.60 -9.57
N PHE A 17 -20.15 9.45 -9.53
CA PHE A 17 -20.22 8.48 -10.63
C PHE A 17 -21.62 7.85 -10.70
N SER A 18 -22.07 7.53 -11.92
CA SER A 18 -23.31 6.78 -12.12
C SER A 18 -23.23 5.39 -11.49
N GLU A 19 -24.36 4.76 -11.24
CA GLU A 19 -24.43 3.38 -10.71
C GLU A 19 -23.63 2.40 -11.57
N GLU A 20 -23.81 2.49 -12.89
CA GLU A 20 -23.11 1.62 -13.85
C GLU A 20 -21.58 1.88 -13.83
N ALA A 21 -21.16 3.15 -13.84
CA ALA A 21 -19.74 3.51 -13.75
C ALA A 21 -19.12 3.08 -12.42
N SER A 22 -19.86 3.24 -11.31
CA SER A 22 -19.41 2.83 -9.99
C SER A 22 -19.21 1.32 -9.90
N ARG A 23 -20.14 0.53 -10.45
CA ARG A 23 -20.03 -0.93 -10.51
C ARG A 23 -18.81 -1.34 -11.35
N LYS A 24 -18.68 -0.83 -12.55
CA LYS A 24 -17.55 -1.14 -13.44
C LYS A 24 -16.21 -0.82 -12.78
N ASN A 25 -16.08 0.37 -12.20
CA ASN A 25 -14.85 0.77 -11.52
C ASN A 25 -14.54 -0.11 -10.30
N ALA A 26 -15.56 -0.50 -9.54
CA ALA A 26 -15.40 -1.39 -8.39
C ALA A 26 -14.94 -2.79 -8.81
N GLU A 27 -15.53 -3.36 -9.87
CA GLU A 27 -15.13 -4.66 -10.43
C GLU A 27 -13.69 -4.62 -10.95
N GLU A 28 -13.30 -3.56 -11.66
CA GLU A 28 -11.91 -3.34 -12.11
C GLU A 28 -10.95 -3.26 -10.91
N ALA A 29 -11.27 -2.48 -9.89
CA ALA A 29 -10.45 -2.32 -8.70
C ALA A 29 -10.30 -3.63 -7.90
N LEU A 30 -11.39 -4.39 -7.72
CA LEU A 30 -11.35 -5.71 -7.06
C LEU A 30 -10.49 -6.70 -7.84
N LYS A 31 -10.52 -6.66 -9.16
CA LYS A 31 -9.64 -7.48 -10.00
C LYS A 31 -8.17 -7.10 -9.82
N MET A 32 -7.85 -5.81 -9.76
CA MET A 32 -6.47 -5.32 -9.55
C MET A 32 -5.86 -5.83 -8.24
N VAL A 33 -6.66 -5.95 -7.19
CA VAL A 33 -6.19 -6.45 -5.88
C VAL A 33 -6.42 -7.96 -5.67
N GLY A 34 -6.81 -8.70 -6.71
CA GLY A 34 -7.03 -10.15 -6.62
C GLY A 34 -8.22 -10.57 -5.76
N MET A 35 -9.26 -9.73 -5.68
CA MET A 35 -10.47 -9.97 -4.87
C MET A 35 -11.73 -10.20 -5.72
N ASN A 36 -11.58 -10.48 -7.01
CA ASN A 36 -12.70 -10.65 -7.94
C ASN A 36 -13.72 -11.72 -7.49
N ASP A 37 -13.25 -12.85 -6.97
CA ASP A 37 -14.11 -13.98 -6.55
C ASP A 37 -14.83 -13.74 -5.20
N TYR A 38 -14.60 -12.57 -4.60
CA TYR A 38 -15.15 -12.22 -3.30
C TYR A 38 -16.26 -11.16 -3.37
N GLN A 39 -16.66 -10.73 -4.55
CA GLN A 39 -17.59 -9.62 -4.77
C GLN A 39 -18.91 -9.77 -4.02
N GLU A 40 -19.48 -10.99 -4.04
CA GLU A 40 -20.77 -11.29 -3.40
C GLU A 40 -20.65 -11.68 -1.91
N LYS A 41 -19.40 -11.75 -1.38
CA LYS A 41 -19.21 -12.09 0.03
C LYS A 41 -19.46 -10.87 0.93
N ALA A 42 -19.93 -11.14 2.14
CA ALA A 42 -20.04 -10.12 3.16
C ALA A 42 -18.64 -9.75 3.69
N PRO A 43 -18.30 -8.45 3.85
CA PRO A 43 -16.95 -7.99 4.26
C PRO A 43 -16.48 -8.58 5.60
N HIS A 44 -17.40 -8.91 6.52
CA HIS A 44 -17.04 -9.47 7.82
C HIS A 44 -16.53 -10.92 7.75
N HIS A 45 -16.77 -11.64 6.66
CA HIS A 45 -16.25 -12.99 6.43
C HIS A 45 -14.82 -13.00 5.86
N LEU A 46 -14.24 -11.84 5.57
CA LEU A 46 -12.90 -11.72 5.02
C LEU A 46 -11.83 -11.82 6.10
N SER A 47 -10.68 -12.41 5.76
CA SER A 47 -9.47 -12.34 6.58
C SER A 47 -8.97 -10.90 6.67
N PHE A 48 -8.04 -10.64 7.60
CA PHE A 48 -7.48 -9.29 7.77
C PHE A 48 -6.76 -8.80 6.50
N GLY A 49 -5.95 -9.64 5.86
CA GLY A 49 -5.29 -9.31 4.60
C GLY A 49 -6.28 -9.06 3.46
N GLN A 50 -7.35 -9.86 3.36
CA GLN A 50 -8.42 -9.63 2.38
C GLN A 50 -9.15 -8.31 2.62
N LYS A 51 -9.45 -7.96 3.87
CA LYS A 51 -10.03 -6.65 4.22
C LYS A 51 -9.13 -5.50 3.81
N ARG A 52 -7.81 -5.64 3.99
CA ARG A 52 -6.84 -4.64 3.55
C ARG A 52 -6.88 -4.45 2.03
N LYS A 53 -6.91 -5.54 1.26
CA LYS A 53 -7.03 -5.50 -0.21
C LYS A 53 -8.33 -4.83 -0.66
N VAL A 54 -9.45 -5.15 -0.03
CA VAL A 54 -10.75 -4.50 -0.32
C VAL A 54 -10.72 -3.01 0.01
N ALA A 55 -10.10 -2.60 1.12
CA ALA A 55 -9.94 -1.17 1.46
C ALA A 55 -9.13 -0.42 0.39
N ILE A 56 -8.07 -1.02 -0.15
CA ILE A 56 -7.31 -0.44 -1.27
C ILE A 56 -8.19 -0.35 -2.52
N ALA A 57 -8.92 -1.42 -2.86
CA ALA A 57 -9.84 -1.41 -3.99
C ALA A 57 -10.91 -0.31 -3.89
N SER A 58 -11.44 -0.06 -2.68
CA SER A 58 -12.45 1.00 -2.45
C SER A 58 -11.92 2.39 -2.79
N VAL A 59 -10.64 2.65 -2.56
CA VAL A 59 -9.99 3.90 -2.95
C VAL A 59 -9.72 3.91 -4.46
N LEU A 60 -9.15 2.83 -5.01
CA LEU A 60 -8.79 2.70 -6.43
C LEU A 60 -10.01 2.83 -7.36
N ALA A 61 -11.18 2.34 -6.92
CA ALA A 61 -12.44 2.43 -7.67
C ALA A 61 -12.84 3.89 -7.99
N SER A 62 -12.39 4.84 -7.18
CA SER A 62 -12.62 6.28 -7.42
C SER A 62 -11.61 6.89 -8.41
N LYS A 63 -10.68 6.08 -8.98
CA LYS A 63 -9.66 6.49 -9.95
C LYS A 63 -8.78 7.65 -9.46
N PRO A 64 -8.15 7.55 -8.30
CA PRO A 64 -7.30 8.61 -7.77
C PRO A 64 -6.03 8.77 -8.60
N GLN A 65 -5.47 9.98 -8.64
CA GLN A 65 -4.16 10.25 -9.21
C GLN A 65 -3.01 10.00 -8.20
N LEU A 66 -3.35 10.01 -6.92
CA LEU A 66 -2.43 9.80 -5.81
C LEU A 66 -3.07 8.88 -4.77
N LEU A 67 -2.36 7.82 -4.40
CA LEU A 67 -2.74 6.92 -3.32
C LEU A 67 -1.84 7.20 -2.10
N VAL A 68 -2.44 7.54 -0.97
CA VAL A 68 -1.72 7.70 0.30
C VAL A 68 -2.05 6.52 1.21
N LEU A 69 -1.01 5.83 1.67
CA LEU A 69 -1.12 4.67 2.53
C LEU A 69 -0.36 4.91 3.84
N ASP A 70 -1.04 4.70 4.96
CA ASP A 70 -0.46 4.78 6.29
C ASP A 70 -0.39 3.38 6.90
N GLU A 71 0.84 2.92 7.17
CA GLU A 71 1.16 1.60 7.74
C GLU A 71 0.39 0.43 7.08
N PRO A 72 0.42 0.29 5.74
CA PRO A 72 -0.44 -0.68 5.05
C PRO A 72 -0.06 -2.14 5.31
N SER A 73 1.19 -2.42 5.70
CA SER A 73 1.69 -3.78 6.03
C SER A 73 1.46 -4.20 7.48
N SER A 74 1.00 -3.28 8.35
CA SER A 74 0.81 -3.57 9.77
C SER A 74 -0.16 -4.73 9.99
N ASN A 75 0.25 -5.67 10.86
CA ASN A 75 -0.52 -6.87 11.24
C ASN A 75 -0.81 -7.84 10.09
N LEU A 76 -0.10 -7.74 8.97
CA LEU A 76 -0.16 -8.74 7.91
C LEU A 76 0.81 -9.89 8.20
N ASP A 77 0.39 -11.11 7.88
CA ASP A 77 1.30 -12.24 7.77
C ASP A 77 2.25 -12.07 6.57
N PRO A 78 3.38 -12.80 6.53
CA PRO A 78 4.37 -12.61 5.46
C PRO A 78 3.83 -12.81 4.04
N SER A 79 2.88 -13.73 3.83
CA SER A 79 2.28 -13.96 2.53
C SER A 79 1.40 -12.79 2.10
N SER A 80 0.50 -12.35 2.98
CA SER A 80 -0.36 -11.18 2.73
C SER A 80 0.44 -9.89 2.53
N ARG A 81 1.58 -9.74 3.25
CA ARG A 81 2.51 -8.62 3.06
C ARG A 81 3.13 -8.67 1.65
N ARG A 82 3.60 -9.84 1.18
CA ARG A 82 4.15 -10.00 -0.17
C ARG A 82 3.11 -9.66 -1.23
N GLU A 83 1.90 -10.21 -1.12
CA GLU A 83 0.80 -9.90 -2.03
C GLU A 83 0.49 -8.39 -2.09
N LEU A 84 0.53 -7.70 -0.94
CA LEU A 84 0.33 -6.25 -0.88
C LEU A 84 1.42 -5.50 -1.67
N ILE A 85 2.69 -5.87 -1.49
CA ILE A 85 3.82 -5.27 -2.21
C ILE A 85 3.64 -5.46 -3.71
N ASP A 86 3.32 -6.68 -4.16
CA ASP A 86 3.11 -6.99 -5.58
C ASP A 86 1.95 -6.16 -6.18
N ILE A 87 0.86 -6.00 -5.44
CA ILE A 87 -0.24 -5.12 -5.84
C ILE A 87 0.26 -3.69 -6.01
N LEU A 88 0.94 -3.13 -5.01
CA LEU A 88 1.38 -1.73 -5.05
C LEU A 88 2.38 -1.46 -6.19
N LEU A 89 3.28 -2.41 -6.46
CA LEU A 89 4.22 -2.33 -7.59
C LEU A 89 3.53 -2.40 -8.95
N SER A 90 2.36 -3.04 -9.04
CA SER A 90 1.59 -3.14 -10.28
C SER A 90 0.75 -1.90 -10.61
N LEU A 91 0.60 -0.97 -9.66
CA LEU A 91 -0.23 0.22 -9.85
C LEU A 91 0.50 1.30 -10.65
N GLU A 92 -0.15 1.85 -11.67
CA GLU A 92 0.35 2.94 -12.51
C GLU A 92 -0.10 4.33 -12.00
N ILE A 93 -0.05 4.54 -10.67
CA ILE A 93 -0.42 5.80 -10.03
C ILE A 93 0.67 6.25 -9.05
N SER A 94 0.69 7.53 -8.70
CA SER A 94 1.59 8.03 -7.66
C SER A 94 1.20 7.45 -6.30
N ILE A 95 2.21 6.99 -5.53
CA ILE A 95 1.99 6.43 -4.20
C ILE A 95 2.83 7.22 -3.18
N VAL A 96 2.19 7.61 -2.08
CA VAL A 96 2.86 8.07 -0.86
C VAL A 96 2.66 7.00 0.21
N LEU A 97 3.75 6.43 0.68
CA LEU A 97 3.77 5.39 1.68
C LEU A 97 4.33 5.95 3.00
N VAL A 98 3.53 5.95 4.04
CA VAL A 98 3.98 6.21 5.42
C VAL A 98 4.16 4.87 6.10
N THR A 99 5.38 4.55 6.53
CA THR A 99 5.66 3.24 7.14
C THR A 99 6.95 3.24 7.95
N HIS A 100 7.02 2.32 8.91
CA HIS A 100 8.24 1.90 9.59
C HIS A 100 8.79 0.57 9.04
N ASP A 101 8.12 -0.05 8.05
CA ASP A 101 8.59 -1.23 7.34
C ASP A 101 9.64 -0.81 6.30
N LEU A 102 10.89 -0.64 6.75
CA LEU A 102 11.97 -0.16 5.90
C LEU A 102 12.29 -1.08 4.71
N PRO A 103 12.24 -2.43 4.85
CA PRO A 103 12.34 -3.33 3.70
C PRO A 103 11.28 -3.08 2.64
N MET A 104 10.01 -2.84 3.04
CA MET A 104 8.95 -2.51 2.10
C MET A 104 9.18 -1.16 1.42
N ALA A 105 9.59 -0.14 2.20
CA ALA A 105 9.92 1.16 1.66
C ALA A 105 11.05 1.08 0.62
N LEU A 106 12.09 0.29 0.91
CA LEU A 106 13.23 0.08 0.01
C LEU A 106 12.82 -0.59 -1.30
N GLU A 107 11.87 -1.51 -1.25
CA GLU A 107 11.41 -2.26 -2.41
C GLU A 107 10.45 -1.44 -3.30
N ILE A 108 9.59 -0.62 -2.70
CA ILE A 108 8.53 0.11 -3.43
C ILE A 108 8.93 1.54 -3.76
N CYS A 109 9.65 2.22 -2.86
CA CYS A 109 9.83 3.67 -2.91
C CYS A 109 11.23 4.04 -3.42
N PRO A 110 11.37 4.61 -4.62
CA PRO A 110 12.68 5.07 -5.12
C PRO A 110 13.22 6.27 -4.33
N LYS A 111 12.33 7.06 -3.71
CA LYS A 111 12.67 8.22 -2.86
C LYS A 111 11.95 8.14 -1.53
N SER A 112 12.61 8.61 -0.49
CA SER A 112 12.05 8.69 0.87
C SER A 112 12.38 10.00 1.53
N ILE A 113 11.56 10.34 2.50
CA ILE A 113 11.81 11.38 3.49
C ILE A 113 11.81 10.75 4.88
N VAL A 114 12.70 11.20 5.74
CA VAL A 114 12.73 10.79 7.14
C VAL A 114 12.13 11.90 7.99
N VAL A 115 11.12 11.54 8.78
CA VAL A 115 10.45 12.46 9.70
C VAL A 115 10.81 12.07 11.13
N ASN A 116 11.38 13.01 11.88
CA ASN A 116 11.72 12.82 13.28
C ASN A 116 11.26 14.03 14.08
N SER A 117 10.54 13.79 15.17
CA SER A 117 10.03 14.84 16.07
C SER A 117 9.24 15.95 15.32
N GLY A 118 8.47 15.58 14.30
CA GLY A 118 7.65 16.51 13.52
C GLY A 118 8.41 17.31 12.45
N LEU A 119 9.71 17.04 12.26
CA LEU A 119 10.54 17.70 11.26
C LEU A 119 11.04 16.70 10.21
N ILE A 120 11.17 17.18 8.98
CA ILE A 120 11.88 16.44 7.94
C ILE A 120 13.38 16.58 8.22
N THR A 121 14.03 15.48 8.59
CA THR A 121 15.46 15.45 8.90
C THR A 121 16.31 15.09 7.69
N GLU A 122 15.77 14.23 6.82
CA GLU A 122 16.46 13.76 5.63
C GLU A 122 15.49 13.60 4.46
N ASN A 123 16.00 13.74 3.24
CA ASN A 123 15.28 13.42 2.03
C ASN A 123 16.25 13.01 0.93
N GLY A 124 15.88 11.97 0.15
CA GLY A 124 16.76 11.47 -0.92
C GLY A 124 16.30 10.15 -1.50
N LYS A 125 17.22 9.48 -2.20
CA LYS A 125 16.96 8.11 -2.66
C LYS A 125 16.86 7.18 -1.46
N THR A 126 15.85 6.33 -1.45
CA THR A 126 15.60 5.40 -0.33
C THR A 126 16.81 4.53 -0.04
N LYS A 127 17.44 3.97 -1.07
CA LYS A 127 18.66 3.16 -0.93
C LYS A 127 19.77 3.93 -0.21
N ASP A 128 20.05 5.18 -0.62
CA ASP A 128 21.13 5.99 -0.06
C ASP A 128 20.88 6.33 1.41
N LEU A 129 19.63 6.63 1.76
CA LEU A 129 19.25 6.94 3.15
C LEU A 129 19.36 5.71 4.05
N LEU A 130 18.85 4.57 3.61
CA LEU A 130 18.81 3.34 4.42
C LEU A 130 20.17 2.62 4.51
N THR A 131 21.13 2.96 3.65
CA THR A 131 22.52 2.48 3.76
C THR A 131 23.43 3.43 4.54
N ASN A 132 22.97 4.62 4.87
CA ASN A 132 23.73 5.62 5.62
C ASN A 132 23.61 5.37 7.13
N ASN A 133 24.63 4.74 7.72
CA ASN A 133 24.66 4.41 9.15
C ASN A 133 24.45 5.65 10.08
N LYS A 134 24.88 6.83 9.66
CA LYS A 134 24.66 8.06 10.43
C LYS A 134 23.19 8.42 10.45
N VAL A 135 22.54 8.48 9.28
CA VAL A 135 21.09 8.75 9.14
C VAL A 135 20.28 7.76 9.94
N MET A 136 20.58 6.46 9.81
CA MET A 136 19.89 5.40 10.53
C MET A 136 19.97 5.59 12.05
N LYS A 137 21.17 5.83 12.57
CA LYS A 137 21.41 5.98 14.01
C LYS A 137 20.78 7.26 14.58
N GLU A 138 20.94 8.40 13.91
CA GLU A 138 20.41 9.69 14.37
C GLU A 138 18.87 9.71 14.37
N ASN A 139 18.24 8.99 13.46
CA ASN A 139 16.78 8.91 13.35
C ASN A 139 16.19 7.65 14.02
N ARG A 140 17.01 6.86 14.75
CA ARG A 140 16.57 5.63 15.43
C ARG A 140 15.89 4.63 14.49
N LEU A 141 16.40 4.53 13.26
CA LEU A 141 15.94 3.59 12.25
C LEU A 141 16.82 2.35 12.30
N GLU A 142 16.21 1.17 12.16
CA GLU A 142 16.92 -0.11 12.12
C GLU A 142 16.33 -1.00 11.03
N LEU A 143 17.20 -1.58 10.21
CA LEU A 143 16.79 -2.66 9.32
C LEU A 143 16.64 -3.95 10.14
N PRO A 144 15.66 -4.82 9.80
CA PRO A 144 15.52 -6.09 10.47
C PRO A 144 16.83 -6.90 10.49
N TYR A 145 17.08 -7.59 11.60
CA TYR A 145 18.25 -8.47 11.74
C TYR A 145 18.30 -9.48 10.60
N GLY A 146 19.47 -9.61 9.96
CA GLY A 146 19.65 -10.49 8.80
C GLY A 146 19.16 -9.90 7.45
N PHE A 147 18.66 -8.67 7.42
CA PHE A 147 18.42 -7.97 6.17
C PHE A 147 19.77 -7.59 5.55
N ALA A 148 20.26 -8.45 4.67
CA ALA A 148 21.50 -8.20 3.96
C ALA A 148 21.23 -7.18 2.84
N LEU A 149 22.01 -6.11 2.81
CA LEU A 149 22.00 -5.11 1.73
C LEU A 149 22.44 -5.70 0.36
N HIS A 150 22.78 -7.00 0.31
CA HIS A 150 23.22 -7.72 -0.89
C HIS A 150 22.20 -7.74 -2.04
N HIS A 151 20.92 -7.52 -1.76
CA HIS A 151 19.91 -7.38 -2.82
C HIS A 151 19.90 -6.00 -3.50
N LEU A 152 20.80 -5.09 -3.11
CA LEU A 152 20.86 -3.73 -3.60
C LEU A 152 21.93 -3.51 -4.70
N ASP A 153 22.75 -4.53 -4.99
CA ASP A 153 23.89 -4.44 -5.89
C ASP A 153 23.63 -5.10 -7.27
N GLU A 154 22.41 -5.61 -7.52
CA GLU A 154 22.04 -6.17 -8.84
C GLU A 154 21.14 -5.20 -9.60
N GLU A 155 21.73 -4.13 -10.15
CA GLU A 155 21.26 -3.41 -11.35
C GLU A 155 22.46 -2.84 -12.11
#